data_6b3bd9e2b64900b3f3ec6ded3c5dd3f3
#
_entry.id   6b3bd9e2b64900b3f3ec6ded3c5dd3f3
#
_cell.length_a   1.000
_cell.length_b   1.000
_cell.length_c   1.000
_cell.angle_alpha   90.00
_cell.angle_beta   90.00
_cell.angle_gamma   90.00
#
_symmetry.space_group_name_H-M   'P 1'
#
loop_
_entity.id
_entity.type
_entity.pdbx_description
1 polymer ?
#
loop_
_entity_poly.entity_id
_entity_poly.type
_entity_poly.pdbx_seq_one_letter_code
_entity_poly.pdbx_strand_id
1 'polypeptide(L)'
;AHTLPVPIFGVSDDPTFNSRYNVLPTNYSGPTGITSVVGHELRNSGIETSGLWAAVPHYLSSGGYPKGISALLNKSAEILKIDIDDTGIQSEGQQFETKIKKAMENSEDLAEYVAKLEDAELTLEDTFSDDSDDSLVQQIEEFLNNESGEV
;
A
#
# COMPACT_ATOMS: atom_id res chain seq x y z
N ALA A 1 6.39 4.33 5.49
CA ALA A 1 7.39 4.60 4.42
C ALA A 1 7.56 3.37 3.53
N HIS A 2 8.10 3.53 2.30
CA HIS A 2 8.29 2.40 1.36
C HIS A 2 9.32 1.37 1.82
N THR A 3 10.22 1.74 2.70
CA THR A 3 11.25 0.88 3.31
C THR A 3 10.68 -0.09 4.34
N LEU A 4 9.55 0.23 4.95
CA LEU A 4 8.88 -0.58 5.95
C LEU A 4 7.99 -1.67 5.32
N PRO A 5 7.62 -2.72 6.07
CA PRO A 5 6.60 -3.67 5.61
C PRO A 5 5.29 -2.98 5.26
N VAL A 6 4.65 -3.44 4.19
CA VAL A 6 3.37 -2.87 3.74
C VAL A 6 2.26 -3.23 4.73
N PRO A 7 1.61 -2.25 5.38
CA PRO A 7 0.45 -2.52 6.23
C PRO A 7 -0.71 -3.03 5.39
N ILE A 8 -1.32 -4.15 5.82
CA ILE A 8 -2.53 -4.69 5.23
C ILE A 8 -3.68 -4.49 6.20
N PHE A 9 -4.73 -3.85 5.71
CA PHE A 9 -5.99 -3.63 6.44
C PHE A 9 -7.05 -4.61 5.98
N GLY A 10 -7.87 -5.08 6.92
CA GLY A 10 -8.94 -6.02 6.66
C GLY A 10 -10.29 -5.51 7.13
N VAL A 11 -11.32 -5.74 6.33
CA VAL A 11 -12.73 -5.55 6.69
C VAL A 11 -13.48 -6.85 6.47
N SER A 12 -14.13 -7.36 7.50
CA SER A 12 -14.92 -8.59 7.43
C SER A 12 -16.06 -8.54 8.45
N ASP A 13 -17.11 -9.32 8.20
CA ASP A 13 -18.17 -9.56 9.19
C ASP A 13 -17.76 -10.60 10.24
N ASP A 14 -16.72 -11.40 9.96
CA ASP A 14 -16.09 -12.27 10.97
C ASP A 14 -15.24 -11.42 11.92
N PRO A 15 -15.64 -11.26 13.19
CA PRO A 15 -14.91 -10.45 14.16
C PRO A 15 -13.50 -10.99 14.46
N THR A 16 -13.23 -12.25 14.11
CA THR A 16 -11.92 -12.88 14.30
C THR A 16 -11.01 -12.77 13.08
N PHE A 17 -11.51 -12.27 11.94
CA PHE A 17 -10.78 -12.21 10.68
C PHE A 17 -9.44 -11.49 10.81
N ASN A 18 -9.45 -10.28 11.36
CA ASN A 18 -8.25 -9.47 11.46
C ASN A 18 -7.17 -10.11 12.34
N SER A 19 -7.56 -10.70 13.47
CA SER A 19 -6.62 -11.40 14.36
C SER A 19 -6.15 -12.73 13.75
N ARG A 20 -7.03 -13.46 13.06
CA ARG A 20 -6.70 -14.74 12.42
C ARG A 20 -5.66 -14.60 11.31
N TYR A 21 -5.75 -13.54 10.53
CA TYR A 21 -4.89 -13.31 9.37
C TYR A 21 -3.85 -12.22 9.60
N ASN A 22 -3.73 -11.72 10.83
CA ASN A 22 -2.78 -10.66 11.19
C ASN A 22 -2.86 -9.47 10.24
N VAL A 23 -4.07 -8.95 10.05
CA VAL A 23 -4.34 -7.72 9.29
C VAL A 23 -4.87 -6.65 10.23
N LEU A 24 -4.62 -5.39 9.91
CA LEU A 24 -5.00 -4.26 10.75
C LEU A 24 -6.49 -3.95 10.56
N PRO A 25 -7.20 -3.53 11.61
CA PRO A 25 -8.54 -2.97 11.45
C PRO A 25 -8.47 -1.64 10.70
N THR A 26 -9.49 -1.35 9.89
CA THR A 26 -9.61 -0.03 9.28
C THR A 26 -10.61 0.83 10.03
N ASN A 27 -10.29 2.11 10.19
CA ASN A 27 -11.20 3.15 10.69
C ASN A 27 -11.59 4.12 9.56
N TYR A 28 -11.43 3.70 8.30
CA TYR A 28 -11.74 4.53 7.16
C TYR A 28 -13.19 5.05 7.21
N SER A 29 -13.32 6.37 7.14
CA SER A 29 -14.59 7.09 7.12
C SER A 29 -14.63 8.01 5.89
N GLY A 30 -14.96 7.46 4.75
CA GLY A 30 -14.97 8.18 3.48
C GLY A 30 -16.05 7.67 2.53
N PRO A 31 -16.06 8.16 1.27
CA PRO A 31 -17.03 7.75 0.27
C PRO A 31 -17.01 6.25 0.02
N THR A 32 -18.19 5.64 -0.09
CA THR A 32 -18.33 4.21 -0.37
C THR A 32 -17.95 3.91 -1.82
N GLY A 33 -16.92 3.10 -2.03
CA GLY A 33 -16.52 2.62 -3.35
C GLY A 33 -17.34 1.41 -3.81
N ILE A 34 -17.22 1.07 -5.10
CA ILE A 34 -17.97 -0.04 -5.71
C ILE A 34 -17.67 -1.39 -5.03
N THR A 35 -16.46 -1.62 -4.58
CA THR A 35 -16.05 -2.84 -3.86
C THR A 35 -16.84 -3.02 -2.56
N SER A 36 -17.07 -1.93 -1.82
CA SER A 36 -17.88 -1.96 -0.60
C SER A 36 -19.35 -2.22 -0.89
N VAL A 37 -19.89 -1.65 -1.98
CA VAL A 37 -21.27 -1.90 -2.43
C VAL A 37 -21.45 -3.37 -2.82
N VAL A 38 -20.55 -3.92 -3.63
CA VAL A 38 -20.56 -5.34 -4.02
C VAL A 38 -20.46 -6.24 -2.79
N GLY A 39 -19.55 -5.96 -1.87
CA GLY A 39 -19.42 -6.71 -0.63
C GLY A 39 -20.70 -6.67 0.21
N HIS A 40 -21.37 -5.53 0.29
CA HIS A 40 -22.65 -5.39 0.98
C HIS A 40 -23.75 -6.28 0.35
N GLU A 41 -23.90 -6.25 -0.98
CA GLU A 41 -24.91 -7.05 -1.68
C GLU A 41 -24.65 -8.55 -1.58
N LEU A 42 -23.38 -8.97 -1.63
CA LEU A 42 -23.00 -10.36 -1.43
C LEU A 42 -23.38 -10.84 -0.02
N ARG A 43 -23.11 -10.04 1.01
CA ARG A 43 -23.49 -10.33 2.40
C ARG A 43 -25.02 -10.46 2.54
N ASN A 44 -25.77 -9.53 1.95
CA ASN A 44 -27.25 -9.60 1.94
C ASN A 44 -27.76 -10.89 1.30
N SER A 45 -26.97 -11.47 0.38
CA SER A 45 -27.24 -12.76 -0.28
C SER A 45 -26.71 -13.98 0.50
N GLY A 46 -26.18 -13.79 1.71
CA GLY A 46 -25.66 -14.85 2.55
C GLY A 46 -24.26 -15.36 2.16
N ILE A 47 -23.52 -14.58 1.36
CA ILE A 47 -22.13 -14.89 0.96
C ILE A 47 -21.19 -14.15 1.89
N GLU A 48 -20.33 -14.89 2.60
CA GLU A 48 -19.27 -14.27 3.41
C GLU A 48 -18.29 -13.49 2.52
N THR A 49 -18.00 -12.27 2.93
CA THR A 49 -17.09 -11.40 2.18
C THR A 49 -16.08 -10.76 3.12
N SER A 50 -14.86 -10.62 2.62
CA SER A 50 -13.82 -9.87 3.29
C SER A 50 -13.11 -8.97 2.28
N GLY A 51 -12.75 -7.77 2.69
CA GLY A 51 -11.97 -6.84 1.89
C GLY A 51 -10.58 -6.68 2.48
N LEU A 52 -9.59 -6.54 1.60
CA LEU A 52 -8.21 -6.24 1.96
C LEU A 52 -7.74 -4.98 1.25
N TRP A 53 -6.96 -4.19 1.94
CA TRP A 53 -6.30 -3.01 1.39
C TRP A 53 -4.84 -2.99 1.82
N ALA A 54 -3.92 -2.71 0.89
CA ALA A 54 -2.54 -2.39 1.20
C ALA A 54 -2.38 -0.88 1.30
N ALA A 55 -1.67 -0.41 2.31
CA ALA A 55 -1.29 0.99 2.39
C ALA A 55 -0.23 1.30 1.31
N VAL A 56 -0.45 2.38 0.58
CA VAL A 56 0.51 2.92 -0.38
C VAL A 56 1.02 4.24 0.20
N PRO A 57 2.35 4.44 0.30
CA PRO A 57 2.88 5.73 0.67
C PRO A 57 2.36 6.82 -0.28
N HIS A 58 1.85 7.92 0.25
CA HIS A 58 1.18 8.96 -0.55
C HIS A 58 2.08 9.56 -1.63
N TYR A 59 3.39 9.64 -1.40
CA TYR A 59 4.38 10.10 -2.38
C TYR A 59 4.64 9.09 -3.53
N LEU A 60 4.00 7.92 -3.51
CA LEU A 60 4.09 6.88 -4.57
C LEU A 60 2.74 6.62 -5.24
N SER A 61 1.80 7.55 -5.16
CA SER A 61 0.39 7.34 -5.53
C SER A 61 0.14 7.29 -7.04
N SER A 62 1.00 7.85 -7.88
CA SER A 62 0.78 7.97 -9.33
C SER A 62 1.29 6.82 -10.19
N GLY A 63 1.93 5.84 -9.61
CA GLY A 63 2.40 4.63 -10.30
C GLY A 63 1.93 3.37 -9.59
N GLY A 64 2.02 2.21 -10.23
CA GLY A 64 1.82 0.96 -9.51
C GLY A 64 2.81 0.85 -8.34
N TYR A 65 2.38 0.29 -7.21
CA TYR A 65 3.25 -0.02 -6.06
C TYR A 65 3.46 -1.54 -5.96
N PRO A 66 4.48 -2.11 -6.62
CA PRO A 66 4.66 -3.56 -6.73
C PRO A 66 4.75 -4.26 -5.38
N LYS A 67 5.38 -3.61 -4.38
CA LYS A 67 5.47 -4.15 -3.02
C LYS A 67 4.09 -4.28 -2.36
N GLY A 68 3.20 -3.31 -2.57
CA GLY A 68 1.80 -3.38 -2.11
C GLY A 68 1.01 -4.46 -2.83
N ILE A 69 1.21 -4.61 -4.14
CA ILE A 69 0.58 -5.67 -4.93
C ILE A 69 1.04 -7.05 -4.42
N SER A 70 2.34 -7.26 -4.25
CA SER A 70 2.89 -8.51 -3.71
C SER A 70 2.33 -8.81 -2.31
N ALA A 71 2.27 -7.81 -1.44
CA ALA A 71 1.71 -7.97 -0.10
C ALA A 71 0.23 -8.40 -0.11
N LEU A 72 -0.61 -7.79 -0.97
CA LEU A 72 -2.01 -8.19 -1.14
C LEU A 72 -2.17 -9.58 -1.73
N LEU A 73 -1.38 -9.92 -2.76
CA LEU A 73 -1.40 -11.25 -3.37
C LEU A 73 -1.04 -12.33 -2.35
N ASN A 74 0.06 -12.14 -1.62
CA ASN A 74 0.51 -13.11 -0.61
C ASN A 74 -0.51 -13.26 0.52
N LYS A 75 -1.10 -12.16 0.99
CA LYS A 75 -2.14 -12.21 2.02
C LYS A 75 -3.41 -12.89 1.51
N SER A 76 -3.80 -12.64 0.28
CA SER A 76 -4.94 -13.32 -0.35
C SER A 76 -4.69 -14.81 -0.53
N ALA A 77 -3.49 -15.21 -0.95
CA ALA A 77 -3.08 -16.61 -1.07
C ALA A 77 -3.12 -17.35 0.27
N GLU A 78 -2.63 -16.70 1.34
CA GLU A 78 -2.71 -17.21 2.71
C GLU A 78 -4.16 -17.49 3.14
N ILE A 79 -5.07 -16.54 2.90
CA ILE A 79 -6.48 -16.65 3.26
C ILE A 79 -7.16 -17.75 2.46
N LEU A 80 -6.91 -17.82 1.16
CA LEU A 80 -7.49 -18.78 0.24
C LEU A 80 -6.81 -20.16 0.30
N LYS A 81 -5.67 -20.26 1.00
CA LYS A 81 -4.83 -21.47 1.09
C LYS A 81 -4.42 -22.00 -0.29
N ILE A 82 -3.98 -21.10 -1.15
CA ILE A 82 -3.47 -21.41 -2.49
C ILE A 82 -2.01 -20.98 -2.60
N ASP A 83 -1.26 -21.67 -3.43
CA ASP A 83 0.10 -21.25 -3.80
C ASP A 83 0.03 -20.29 -4.99
N ILE A 84 0.85 -19.25 -4.95
CA ILE A 84 0.99 -18.28 -6.04
C ILE A 84 2.46 -18.15 -6.42
N ASP A 85 2.72 -17.89 -7.69
CA ASP A 85 4.04 -17.45 -8.17
C ASP A 85 4.03 -15.91 -8.28
N ASP A 86 4.69 -15.25 -7.35
CA ASP A 86 4.81 -13.79 -7.31
C ASP A 86 6.21 -13.30 -7.74
N THR A 87 7.04 -14.18 -8.33
CA THR A 87 8.44 -13.89 -8.72
C THR A 87 8.54 -12.67 -9.64
N GLY A 88 7.59 -12.52 -10.57
CA GLY A 88 7.52 -11.36 -11.47
C GLY A 88 7.31 -10.05 -10.71
N ILE A 89 6.33 -10.02 -9.81
CA ILE A 89 6.01 -8.83 -8.99
C ILE A 89 7.14 -8.52 -8.01
N GLN A 90 7.80 -9.52 -7.45
CA GLN A 90 8.98 -9.32 -6.59
C GLN A 90 10.13 -8.68 -7.37
N SER A 91 10.39 -9.13 -8.61
CA SER A 91 11.40 -8.53 -9.48
C SER A 91 11.08 -7.08 -9.83
N GLU A 92 9.82 -6.78 -10.16
CA GLU A 92 9.35 -5.40 -10.36
C GLU A 92 9.53 -4.55 -9.11
N GLY A 93 9.24 -5.11 -7.93
CA GLY A 93 9.43 -4.46 -6.64
C GLY A 93 10.89 -4.06 -6.41
N GLN A 94 11.84 -4.95 -6.69
CA GLN A 94 13.28 -4.66 -6.56
C GLN A 94 13.74 -3.55 -7.51
N GLN A 95 13.25 -3.57 -8.75
CA GLN A 95 13.54 -2.51 -9.72
C GLN A 95 12.95 -1.17 -9.27
N PHE A 96 11.73 -1.18 -8.75
CA PHE A 96 11.05 0.00 -8.23
C PHE A 96 11.79 0.59 -7.02
N GLU A 97 12.19 -0.25 -6.04
CA GLU A 97 13.01 0.20 -4.90
C GLU A 97 14.35 0.81 -5.34
N THR A 98 14.98 0.23 -6.38
CA THR A 98 16.21 0.78 -6.95
C THR A 98 16.01 2.16 -7.55
N LYS A 99 14.88 2.38 -8.23
CA LYS A 99 14.52 3.70 -8.80
C LYS A 99 14.29 4.74 -7.70
N ILE A 100 13.51 4.38 -6.65
CA ILE A 100 13.27 5.28 -5.52
C ILE A 100 14.60 5.64 -4.83
N LYS A 101 15.46 4.67 -4.60
CA LYS A 101 16.77 4.92 -3.97
C LYS A 101 17.59 5.91 -4.77
N LYS A 102 17.64 5.80 -6.09
CA LYS A 102 18.31 6.78 -6.95
C LYS A 102 17.67 8.17 -6.86
N ALA A 103 16.33 8.24 -6.79
CA ALA A 103 15.64 9.52 -6.61
C ALA A 103 16.04 10.18 -5.29
N MET A 104 16.11 9.42 -4.20
CA MET A 104 16.55 9.91 -2.89
C MET A 104 18.03 10.36 -2.89
N GLU A 105 18.91 9.66 -3.61
CA GLU A 105 20.32 10.05 -3.77
C GLU A 105 20.47 11.39 -4.51
N ASN A 106 19.50 11.75 -5.36
CA ASN A 106 19.49 12.98 -6.14
C ASN A 106 18.71 14.15 -5.47
N SER A 107 18.02 13.90 -4.37
CA SER A 107 17.21 14.92 -3.66
C SER A 107 17.33 14.72 -2.14
N GLU A 108 18.06 15.63 -1.50
CA GLU A 108 18.23 15.63 -0.04
C GLU A 108 16.90 15.87 0.68
N ASP A 109 16.03 16.74 0.13
CA ASP A 109 14.71 17.03 0.67
C ASP A 109 13.81 15.79 0.69
N LEU A 110 13.87 14.96 -0.38
CA LEU A 110 13.14 13.71 -0.45
C LEU A 110 13.66 12.68 0.57
N ALA A 111 14.98 12.57 0.72
CA ALA A 111 15.60 11.68 1.67
C ALA A 111 15.22 12.06 3.12
N GLU A 112 15.26 13.35 3.47
CA GLU A 112 14.85 13.86 4.78
C GLU A 112 13.35 13.61 5.04
N TYR A 113 12.52 13.81 4.03
CA TYR A 113 11.07 13.57 4.13
C TYR A 113 10.75 12.10 4.41
N VAL A 114 11.35 11.18 3.67
CA VAL A 114 11.17 9.73 3.89
C VAL A 114 11.66 9.34 5.29
N ALA A 115 12.80 9.86 5.74
CA ALA A 115 13.31 9.59 7.09
C ALA A 115 12.33 10.07 8.19
N LYS A 116 11.71 11.24 8.03
CA LYS A 116 10.68 11.73 8.94
C LYS A 116 9.45 10.82 8.99
N LEU A 117 9.05 10.26 7.84
CA LEU A 117 7.93 9.33 7.78
C LEU A 117 8.26 7.99 8.44
N GLU A 118 9.51 7.51 8.32
CA GLU A 118 9.96 6.30 9.00
C GLU A 118 9.90 6.46 10.53
N ASP A 119 10.39 7.59 11.04
CA ASP A 119 10.33 7.91 12.47
C ASP A 119 8.88 8.04 12.97
N ALA A 120 8.00 8.66 12.20
CA ALA A 120 6.59 8.84 12.55
C ALA A 120 5.83 7.50 12.59
N GLU A 121 6.09 6.57 11.66
CA GLU A 121 5.46 5.24 11.65
C GLU A 121 5.94 4.36 12.81
N LEU A 122 7.16 4.55 13.30
CA LEU A 122 7.66 3.84 14.48
C LEU A 122 6.98 4.31 15.79
N THR A 123 6.42 5.50 15.81
CA THR A 123 5.74 6.07 16.99
C THR A 123 4.24 5.80 17.06
N LEU A 124 3.62 5.13 16.08
CA LEU A 124 2.24 4.59 16.02
C LEU A 124 1.12 5.43 16.68
N GLU A 125 1.30 6.68 16.97
CA GLU A 125 0.28 7.58 17.49
C GLU A 125 0.19 8.83 16.61
N ASP A 126 -0.97 9.01 15.99
CA ASP A 126 -1.45 10.25 15.36
C ASP A 126 -0.67 10.80 14.15
N THR A 127 -0.85 10.21 12.96
CA THR A 127 -0.61 11.04 11.77
C THR A 127 -1.43 10.57 10.55
N PHE A 128 -2.69 10.92 10.52
CA PHE A 128 -3.35 11.30 9.28
C PHE A 128 -3.51 12.83 9.30
N SER A 129 -2.40 13.56 9.28
CA SER A 129 -2.39 14.98 9.00
C SER A 129 -2.16 15.16 7.50
N ASP A 130 -3.09 15.86 6.89
CA ASP A 130 -3.21 16.19 5.46
C ASP A 130 -2.19 17.29 5.00
N ASP A 131 -0.97 17.24 5.52
CA ASP A 131 0.14 18.08 5.07
C ASP A 131 1.03 17.30 4.10
N SER A 132 0.43 16.84 2.98
CA SER A 132 1.21 16.38 1.85
C SER A 132 1.86 17.59 1.17
N ASP A 133 3.18 17.64 1.16
CA ASP A 133 3.91 18.60 0.34
C ASP A 133 3.77 18.17 -1.13
N ASP A 134 2.74 18.71 -1.81
CA ASP A 134 2.40 18.41 -3.20
C ASP A 134 3.62 18.55 -4.14
N SER A 135 4.60 19.37 -3.77
CA SER A 135 5.82 19.58 -4.56
C SER A 135 6.74 18.37 -4.57
N LEU A 136 6.84 17.65 -3.46
CA LEU A 136 7.66 16.44 -3.35
C LEU A 136 7.01 15.25 -4.07
N VAL A 137 5.70 15.14 -3.98
CA VAL A 137 4.92 14.13 -4.73
C VAL A 137 5.17 14.31 -6.23
N GLN A 138 5.07 15.55 -6.73
CA GLN A 138 5.29 15.87 -8.14
C GLN A 138 6.71 15.55 -8.61
N GLN A 139 7.75 15.84 -7.82
CA GLN A 139 9.13 15.51 -8.15
C GLN A 139 9.37 14.00 -8.28
N ILE A 140 8.76 13.20 -7.40
CA ILE A 140 8.86 11.74 -7.47
C ILE A 140 8.15 11.21 -8.71
N GLU A 141 6.96 11.72 -9.00
CA GLU A 141 6.18 11.36 -10.18
C GLU A 141 6.94 11.65 -11.48
N GLU A 142 7.50 12.85 -11.59
CA GLU A 142 8.31 13.23 -12.76
C GLU A 142 9.54 12.31 -12.92
N PHE A 143 10.22 11.99 -11.82
CA PHE A 143 11.38 11.10 -11.85
C PHE A 143 10.99 9.67 -12.29
N LEU A 144 9.94 9.10 -11.70
CA LEU A 144 9.48 7.75 -12.03
C LEU A 144 8.98 7.64 -13.48
N ASN A 145 8.32 8.68 -13.99
CA ASN A 145 7.84 8.72 -15.38
C ASN A 145 8.97 8.90 -16.39
N ASN A 146 9.98 9.72 -16.11
CA ASN A 146 11.11 9.94 -17.02
C ASN A 146 11.98 8.68 -17.18
N GLU A 147 12.18 7.88 -16.13
CA GLU A 147 12.89 6.59 -16.26
C GLU A 147 12.05 5.47 -16.91
N SER A 148 10.73 5.66 -17.03
CA SER A 148 9.86 4.68 -17.70
C SER A 148 9.77 4.89 -19.23
N GLY A 149 10.30 5.98 -19.75
CA GLY A 149 10.28 6.35 -21.17
C GLY A 149 11.49 5.90 -22.01
N GLU A 150 12.48 5.24 -21.41
CA GLU A 150 13.64 4.67 -22.12
C GLU A 150 13.55 3.14 -22.23
N VAL A 151 12.57 2.64 -22.98
CA VAL A 151 12.58 1.28 -23.54
C VAL A 151 12.09 1.32 -24.97
#